data_6d955d233adc6e2255a5606ebdcab01f
#
_entry.id   6d955d233adc6e2255a5606ebdcab01f
#
_cell.length_a   1.000
_cell.length_b   1.000
_cell.length_c   1.000
_cell.angle_alpha   90.00
_cell.angle_beta   90.00
_cell.angle_gamma   90.00
#
_symmetry.space_group_name_H-M   'P 1'
#
loop_
_entity.id
_entity.type
_entity.pdbx_description
1 polymer ?
#
loop_
_entity_poly.entity_id
_entity_poly.type
_entity_poly.pdbx_seq_one_letter_code
_entity_poly.pdbx_strand_id
1 'polypeptide(L)'
;KNIPENQPHFSLSIIDKKPITLHQYEQGFHLVQRELQKGNSYLLNLTYPTEIKLSGNLTQIFHSVEAPYKLLLKDQFVCFSPESFVQIRQNKIYTYPMKGTIDASQPNAKANLLKDEKEQREHYTIVDLMRNDLAMVAKNIKVSRFRYIDSIYTEQGEILQTSSEIYGELEDNWQNKIGSILAALLPAGSISGAPKEKTVSIIQ
;
A
#
# COMPACT_ATOMS: atom_id res chain seq x y z
N LYS A 1 13.91 -15.23 -6.24
CA LYS A 1 13.18 -15.72 -7.44
C LYS A 1 13.00 -17.22 -7.30
N ASN A 2 11.83 -17.66 -6.86
CA ASN A 2 11.51 -19.09 -6.70
C ASN A 2 10.28 -19.49 -7.53
N ILE A 3 10.04 -18.84 -8.66
CA ILE A 3 8.90 -19.13 -9.54
C ILE A 3 9.46 -19.73 -10.83
N PRO A 4 9.06 -20.95 -11.21
CA PRO A 4 9.40 -21.54 -12.52
C PRO A 4 8.85 -20.66 -13.65
N GLU A 5 9.66 -20.41 -14.67
CA GLU A 5 9.34 -19.50 -15.80
C GLU A 5 8.25 -20.02 -16.76
N ASN A 6 7.83 -21.28 -16.65
CA ASN A 6 6.80 -21.90 -17.52
C ASN A 6 5.67 -22.47 -16.65
N GLN A 7 4.68 -21.64 -16.34
CA GLN A 7 3.45 -22.12 -15.70
C GLN A 7 2.27 -21.96 -16.67
N PRO A 8 1.33 -22.92 -16.68
CA PRO A 8 0.14 -22.83 -17.54
C PRO A 8 -0.70 -21.61 -17.15
N HIS A 9 -1.13 -20.85 -18.15
CA HIS A 9 -2.15 -19.81 -17.97
C HIS A 9 -3.47 -20.47 -17.58
N PHE A 10 -3.96 -20.15 -16.38
CA PHE A 10 -5.27 -20.60 -15.92
C PHE A 10 -6.31 -19.54 -16.26
N SER A 11 -7.36 -19.91 -16.96
CA SER A 11 -8.54 -19.04 -17.12
C SER A 11 -9.35 -19.10 -15.82
N LEU A 12 -9.35 -18.02 -15.06
CA LEU A 12 -10.10 -17.91 -13.81
C LEU A 12 -11.32 -17.02 -14.02
N SER A 13 -12.42 -17.35 -13.38
CA SER A 13 -13.63 -16.54 -13.38
C SER A 13 -14.17 -16.38 -11.96
N ILE A 14 -14.77 -15.22 -11.72
CA ILE A 14 -15.56 -14.97 -10.51
C ILE A 14 -16.92 -15.63 -10.72
N ILE A 15 -17.24 -16.62 -9.91
CA ILE A 15 -18.51 -17.37 -9.97
C ILE A 15 -19.58 -16.65 -9.18
N ASP A 16 -19.20 -16.10 -8.00
CA ASP A 16 -20.12 -15.38 -7.11
C ASP A 16 -19.35 -14.30 -6.34
N LYS A 17 -20.05 -13.23 -5.97
CA LYS A 17 -19.51 -12.11 -5.21
C LYS A 17 -20.57 -11.57 -4.26
N LYS A 18 -20.28 -11.58 -2.96
CA LYS A 18 -21.18 -11.08 -1.92
C LYS A 18 -20.52 -9.94 -1.13
N PRO A 19 -20.65 -8.68 -1.58
CA PRO A 19 -20.18 -7.54 -0.81
C PRO A 19 -21.03 -7.36 0.45
N ILE A 20 -20.51 -6.61 1.41
CA ILE A 20 -21.30 -6.18 2.57
C ILE A 20 -22.49 -5.33 2.13
N THR A 21 -23.52 -5.25 2.95
CA THR A 21 -24.68 -4.40 2.72
C THR A 21 -24.33 -2.93 2.94
N LEU A 22 -25.09 -2.02 2.30
CA LEU A 22 -24.95 -0.58 2.54
C LEU A 22 -25.10 -0.25 4.03
N HIS A 23 -26.04 -0.86 4.71
CA HIS A 23 -26.27 -0.66 6.14
C HIS A 23 -25.02 -1.01 7.00
N GLN A 24 -24.38 -2.13 6.71
CA GLN A 24 -23.13 -2.50 7.40
C GLN A 24 -22.00 -1.50 7.13
N TYR A 25 -21.88 -1.03 5.88
CA TYR A 25 -20.91 0.00 5.53
C TYR A 25 -21.19 1.32 6.27
N GLU A 26 -22.45 1.79 6.30
CA GLU A 26 -22.85 3.01 6.99
C GLU A 26 -22.55 2.98 8.49
N GLN A 27 -22.76 1.86 9.16
CA GLN A 27 -22.42 1.70 10.57
C GLN A 27 -20.94 1.96 10.84
N GLY A 28 -20.04 1.34 10.08
CA GLY A 28 -18.61 1.58 10.20
C GLY A 28 -18.19 2.98 9.78
N PHE A 29 -18.80 3.53 8.71
CA PHE A 29 -18.54 4.89 8.27
C PHE A 29 -18.89 5.92 9.35
N HIS A 30 -20.03 5.78 10.02
CA HIS A 30 -20.42 6.66 11.12
C HIS A 30 -19.50 6.53 12.33
N LEU A 31 -19.01 5.32 12.64
CA LEU A 31 -18.01 5.12 13.67
C LEU A 31 -16.73 5.89 13.34
N VAL A 32 -16.21 5.72 12.12
CA VAL A 32 -14.99 6.42 11.64
C VAL A 32 -15.17 7.94 11.71
N GLN A 33 -16.29 8.47 11.21
CA GLN A 33 -16.56 9.91 11.24
C GLN A 33 -16.55 10.45 12.68
N ARG A 34 -17.18 9.73 13.61
CA ARG A 34 -17.16 10.12 15.02
C ARG A 34 -15.77 10.14 15.62
N GLU A 35 -14.94 9.16 15.32
CA GLU A 35 -13.57 9.08 15.84
C GLU A 35 -12.64 10.13 15.21
N LEU A 36 -12.82 10.47 13.94
CA LEU A 36 -12.15 11.58 13.27
C LEU A 36 -12.55 12.93 13.91
N GLN A 37 -13.84 13.16 14.16
CA GLN A 37 -14.34 14.38 14.81
C GLN A 37 -13.81 14.56 16.24
N LYS A 38 -13.58 13.46 16.97
CA LYS A 38 -12.93 13.48 18.29
C LYS A 38 -11.43 13.71 18.25
N GLY A 39 -10.81 13.73 17.06
CA GLY A 39 -9.36 13.84 16.89
C GLY A 39 -8.59 12.56 17.25
N ASN A 40 -9.26 11.42 17.33
CA ASN A 40 -8.64 10.13 17.64
C ASN A 40 -7.86 9.55 16.45
N SER A 41 -8.14 9.99 15.25
CA SER A 41 -7.39 9.66 14.03
C SER A 41 -7.42 10.85 13.08
N TYR A 42 -6.41 10.99 12.22
CA TYR A 42 -6.33 12.02 11.17
C TYR A 42 -6.61 11.43 9.79
N LEU A 43 -6.27 10.17 9.61
CA LEU A 43 -6.44 9.41 8.38
C LEU A 43 -6.74 7.96 8.75
N LEU A 44 -7.78 7.39 8.16
CA LEU A 44 -8.19 6.01 8.38
C LEU A 44 -8.74 5.41 7.09
N ASN A 45 -8.26 4.22 6.75
CA ASN A 45 -8.81 3.44 5.64
C ASN A 45 -9.85 2.45 6.15
N LEU A 46 -11.12 2.73 5.87
CA LEU A 46 -12.22 1.82 6.18
C LEU A 46 -12.35 0.77 5.06
N THR A 47 -12.03 -0.47 5.37
CA THR A 47 -12.10 -1.59 4.44
C THR A 47 -12.97 -2.72 4.98
N TYR A 48 -13.63 -3.44 4.07
CA TYR A 48 -14.43 -4.60 4.40
C TYR A 48 -14.09 -5.78 3.50
N PRO A 49 -14.11 -7.00 4.02
CA PRO A 49 -13.95 -8.18 3.19
C PRO A 49 -15.16 -8.36 2.27
N THR A 50 -14.90 -8.80 1.06
CA THR A 50 -15.93 -9.24 0.13
C THR A 50 -15.77 -10.74 -0.08
N GLU A 51 -16.79 -11.53 0.25
CA GLU A 51 -16.81 -12.95 -0.07
C GLU A 51 -16.85 -13.13 -1.58
N ILE A 52 -15.91 -13.91 -2.12
CA ILE A 52 -15.86 -14.24 -3.55
C ILE A 52 -15.70 -15.75 -3.74
N LYS A 53 -16.40 -16.30 -4.73
CA LYS A 53 -16.22 -17.67 -5.19
C LYS A 53 -15.52 -17.63 -6.56
N LEU A 54 -14.38 -18.30 -6.63
CA LEU A 54 -13.55 -18.37 -7.84
C LEU A 54 -13.53 -19.77 -8.41
N SER A 55 -13.28 -19.89 -9.72
CA SER A 55 -13.17 -21.19 -10.43
C SER A 55 -11.83 -21.91 -10.20
N GLY A 56 -10.95 -21.42 -9.33
CA GLY A 56 -9.63 -21.99 -9.10
C GLY A 56 -9.19 -21.92 -7.63
N ASN A 57 -8.05 -22.50 -7.35
CA ASN A 57 -7.40 -22.46 -6.05
C ASN A 57 -6.38 -21.31 -5.94
N LEU A 58 -5.86 -21.04 -4.73
CA LEU A 58 -4.93 -19.95 -4.46
C LEU A 58 -3.66 -20.00 -5.32
N THR A 59 -3.14 -21.21 -5.60
CA THR A 59 -1.95 -21.39 -6.45
C THR A 59 -2.24 -20.99 -7.90
N GLN A 60 -3.39 -21.40 -8.43
CA GLN A 60 -3.82 -21.01 -9.78
C GLN A 60 -4.03 -19.49 -9.88
N ILE A 61 -4.67 -18.90 -8.87
CA ILE A 61 -4.83 -17.43 -8.78
C ILE A 61 -3.47 -16.74 -8.78
N PHE A 62 -2.52 -17.21 -7.96
CA PHE A 62 -1.18 -16.64 -7.89
C PHE A 62 -0.46 -16.62 -9.24
N HIS A 63 -0.61 -17.68 -10.04
CA HIS A 63 0.04 -17.79 -11.35
C HIS A 63 -0.68 -17.03 -12.47
N SER A 64 -1.99 -16.81 -12.34
CA SER A 64 -2.79 -16.13 -13.37
C SER A 64 -2.73 -14.60 -13.28
N VAL A 65 -2.29 -14.05 -12.15
CA VAL A 65 -2.22 -12.60 -11.96
C VAL A 65 -0.81 -12.10 -12.23
N GLU A 66 -0.69 -11.10 -13.09
CA GLU A 66 0.54 -10.33 -13.27
C GLU A 66 0.55 -9.14 -12.30
N ALA A 67 1.54 -9.09 -11.43
CA ALA A 67 1.77 -7.99 -10.50
C ALA A 67 3.26 -7.89 -10.17
N PRO A 68 3.79 -6.67 -9.92
CA PRO A 68 5.20 -6.47 -9.56
C PRO A 68 5.60 -7.20 -8.28
N TYR A 69 4.70 -7.28 -7.32
CA TYR A 69 4.92 -7.97 -6.05
C TYR A 69 3.79 -8.97 -5.82
N LYS A 70 4.17 -10.21 -5.60
CA LYS A 70 3.23 -11.32 -5.38
C LYS A 70 3.71 -12.17 -4.22
N LEU A 71 2.78 -12.54 -3.35
CA LEU A 71 3.03 -13.46 -2.24
C LEU A 71 1.97 -14.56 -2.23
N LEU A 72 2.41 -15.80 -2.18
CA LEU A 72 1.57 -16.96 -1.91
C LEU A 72 2.04 -17.62 -0.61
N LEU A 73 1.18 -17.66 0.40
CA LEU A 73 1.31 -18.56 1.51
C LEU A 73 0.39 -19.75 1.25
N LYS A 74 1.00 -20.89 0.90
CA LYS A 74 0.30 -22.06 0.39
C LYS A 74 -0.90 -22.43 1.29
N ASP A 75 -2.04 -22.66 0.65
CA ASP A 75 -3.30 -23.04 1.28
C ASP A 75 -3.89 -22.05 2.29
N GLN A 76 -3.31 -20.84 2.41
CA GLN A 76 -3.76 -19.81 3.34
C GLN A 76 -4.22 -18.55 2.63
N PHE A 77 -3.34 -17.87 1.88
CA PHE A 77 -3.70 -16.66 1.15
C PHE A 77 -2.76 -16.36 -0.02
N VAL A 78 -3.24 -15.52 -0.93
CA VAL A 78 -2.43 -14.81 -1.92
C VAL A 78 -2.56 -13.31 -1.72
N CYS A 79 -1.48 -12.58 -2.02
CA CYS A 79 -1.47 -11.13 -1.99
C CYS A 79 -0.76 -10.59 -3.24
N PHE A 80 -1.29 -9.52 -3.79
CA PHE A 80 -0.74 -8.82 -4.95
C PHE A 80 -0.61 -7.34 -4.62
N SER A 81 0.49 -6.71 -5.04
CA SER A 81 0.68 -5.27 -4.85
C SER A 81 1.36 -4.65 -6.08
N PRO A 82 0.91 -3.47 -6.51
CA PRO A 82 1.62 -2.65 -7.48
C PRO A 82 2.82 -1.92 -6.85
N GLU A 83 2.85 -1.80 -5.53
CA GLU A 83 3.82 -1.01 -4.77
C GLU A 83 4.74 -1.89 -3.93
N SER A 84 6.01 -1.47 -3.80
CA SER A 84 6.94 -2.06 -2.85
C SER A 84 6.58 -1.64 -1.43
N PHE A 85 6.40 -2.60 -0.52
CA PHE A 85 6.20 -2.29 0.89
C PHE A 85 7.45 -1.63 1.48
N VAL A 86 8.56 -2.36 1.51
CA VAL A 86 9.89 -1.88 1.88
C VAL A 86 10.97 -2.57 1.06
N GLN A 87 12.10 -1.90 0.90
CA GLN A 87 13.28 -2.46 0.26
C GLN A 87 14.48 -2.27 1.18
N ILE A 88 15.25 -3.33 1.42
CA ILE A 88 16.49 -3.24 2.20
C ILE A 88 17.68 -3.43 1.26
N ARG A 89 18.59 -2.47 1.28
CA ARG A 89 19.86 -2.51 0.53
C ARG A 89 20.95 -1.72 1.24
N GLN A 90 22.17 -2.22 1.27
CA GLN A 90 23.35 -1.53 1.87
C GLN A 90 23.06 -0.99 3.29
N ASN A 91 22.51 -1.83 4.18
CA ASN A 91 22.15 -1.48 5.56
C ASN A 91 21.12 -0.34 5.68
N LYS A 92 20.38 -0.03 4.63
CA LYS A 92 19.29 0.95 4.63
C LYS A 92 17.98 0.30 4.27
N ILE A 93 16.91 0.74 4.94
CA ILE A 93 15.55 0.39 4.60
C ILE A 93 14.89 1.57 3.88
N TYR A 94 14.23 1.30 2.77
CA TYR A 94 13.59 2.27 1.90
C TYR A 94 12.09 2.02 1.83
N THR A 95 11.33 3.10 1.66
CA THR A 95 9.91 3.06 1.28
C THR A 95 9.62 4.15 0.25
N TYR A 96 8.61 3.91 -0.58
CA TYR A 96 8.28 4.75 -1.73
C TYR A 96 6.80 5.14 -1.70
N PRO A 97 6.37 6.01 -0.78
CA PRO A 97 4.97 6.44 -0.72
C PRO A 97 4.57 7.15 -2.01
N MET A 98 3.41 6.75 -2.52
CA MET A 98 2.81 7.30 -3.73
C MET A 98 1.44 7.91 -3.41
N LYS A 99 1.17 9.11 -3.96
CA LYS A 99 -0.10 9.82 -3.86
C LYS A 99 -0.29 10.76 -5.04
N GLY A 100 -1.54 10.85 -5.49
CA GLY A 100 -1.89 11.67 -6.64
C GLY A 100 -1.59 10.98 -7.96
N THR A 101 -2.62 10.83 -8.77
CA THR A 101 -2.55 10.16 -10.07
C THR A 101 -3.30 10.99 -11.11
N ILE A 102 -2.74 11.11 -12.29
CA ILE A 102 -3.39 11.77 -13.43
C ILE A 102 -3.11 10.98 -14.72
N ASP A 103 -4.07 10.97 -15.63
CA ASP A 103 -3.87 10.42 -16.97
C ASP A 103 -2.82 11.26 -17.71
N ALA A 104 -1.76 10.62 -18.22
CA ALA A 104 -0.67 11.29 -18.91
C ALA A 104 -1.10 11.95 -20.23
N SER A 105 -2.21 11.50 -20.83
CA SER A 105 -2.77 12.07 -22.06
C SER A 105 -3.40 13.46 -21.87
N GLN A 106 -3.68 13.87 -20.63
CA GLN A 106 -4.28 15.18 -20.35
C GLN A 106 -3.29 16.32 -20.64
N PRO A 107 -3.79 17.44 -21.16
CA PRO A 107 -2.96 18.63 -21.39
C PRO A 107 -2.28 19.09 -20.09
N ASN A 108 -0.96 19.29 -20.13
CA ASN A 108 -0.16 19.71 -18.97
C ASN A 108 -0.29 18.79 -17.74
N ALA A 109 -0.56 17.48 -17.91
CA ALA A 109 -0.79 16.52 -16.82
C ALA A 109 0.23 16.64 -15.69
N LYS A 110 1.52 16.64 -16.01
CA LYS A 110 2.60 16.78 -15.03
C LYS A 110 2.51 18.07 -14.21
N ALA A 111 2.27 19.20 -14.87
CA ALA A 111 2.16 20.49 -14.19
C ALA A 111 0.91 20.56 -13.32
N ASN A 112 -0.20 20.04 -13.80
CA ASN A 112 -1.47 19.99 -13.07
C ASN A 112 -1.31 19.13 -11.81
N LEU A 113 -0.74 17.92 -11.93
CA LEU A 113 -0.52 17.02 -10.80
C LEU A 113 0.41 17.66 -9.73
N LEU A 114 1.47 18.35 -10.15
CA LEU A 114 2.40 19.00 -9.21
C LEU A 114 1.79 20.23 -8.53
N LYS A 115 0.85 20.94 -9.18
CA LYS A 115 0.20 22.14 -8.63
C LYS A 115 -1.04 21.85 -7.80
N ASP A 116 -1.58 20.61 -7.87
CA ASP A 116 -2.77 20.25 -7.10
C ASP A 116 -2.46 20.32 -5.59
N GLU A 117 -3.07 21.29 -4.92
CA GLU A 117 -2.85 21.53 -3.49
C GLU A 117 -3.42 20.40 -2.62
N LYS A 118 -4.53 19.78 -3.02
CA LYS A 118 -5.11 18.67 -2.29
C LYS A 118 -4.16 17.48 -2.30
N GLU A 119 -3.73 17.07 -3.49
CA GLU A 119 -2.76 15.98 -3.67
C GLU A 119 -1.43 16.26 -2.98
N GLN A 120 -1.02 17.52 -2.97
CA GLN A 120 0.18 17.94 -2.26
C GLN A 120 0.05 17.73 -0.74
N ARG A 121 -1.05 18.17 -0.13
CA ARG A 121 -1.30 17.98 1.31
C ARG A 121 -1.38 16.51 1.70
N GLU A 122 -2.09 15.71 0.90
CA GLU A 122 -2.17 14.26 1.10
C GLU A 122 -0.79 13.60 1.00
N HIS A 123 0.04 14.05 0.05
CA HIS A 123 1.39 13.53 -0.13
C HIS A 123 2.32 13.88 1.05
N TYR A 124 2.23 15.10 1.60
CA TYR A 124 2.94 15.47 2.83
C TYR A 124 2.54 14.57 4.00
N THR A 125 1.25 14.32 4.16
CA THR A 125 0.73 13.48 5.23
C THR A 125 1.25 12.05 5.13
N ILE A 126 1.23 11.44 3.93
CA ILE A 126 1.72 10.08 3.76
C ILE A 126 3.23 9.97 3.93
N VAL A 127 4.00 10.97 3.47
CA VAL A 127 5.45 11.00 3.66
C VAL A 127 5.80 11.09 5.14
N ASP A 128 5.12 11.92 5.92
CA ASP A 128 5.36 12.03 7.36
C ASP A 128 4.99 10.74 8.10
N LEU A 129 3.86 10.14 7.74
CA LEU A 129 3.46 8.85 8.27
C LEU A 129 4.50 7.74 8.01
N MET A 130 5.01 7.66 6.77
CA MET A 130 6.01 6.66 6.43
C MET A 130 7.38 6.92 7.07
N ARG A 131 7.72 8.18 7.34
CA ARG A 131 8.90 8.52 8.15
C ARG A 131 8.77 8.02 9.58
N ASN A 132 7.59 8.18 10.18
CA ASN A 132 7.30 7.68 11.53
C ASN A 132 7.34 6.15 11.57
N ASP A 133 6.79 5.47 10.57
CA ASP A 133 6.87 4.00 10.47
C ASP A 133 8.34 3.54 10.40
N LEU A 134 9.15 4.10 9.52
CA LEU A 134 10.57 3.74 9.42
C LEU A 134 11.35 4.04 10.70
N ALA A 135 10.99 5.09 11.45
CA ALA A 135 11.65 5.44 12.71
C ALA A 135 11.46 4.38 13.82
N MET A 136 10.50 3.48 13.69
CA MET A 136 10.32 2.35 14.61
C MET A 136 11.42 1.31 14.47
N VAL A 137 12.08 1.22 13.32
CA VAL A 137 13.05 0.15 13.01
C VAL A 137 14.41 0.65 12.51
N ALA A 138 14.54 1.94 12.23
CA ALA A 138 15.74 2.53 11.65
C ALA A 138 16.04 3.90 12.27
N LYS A 139 17.28 4.37 12.08
CA LYS A 139 17.77 5.69 12.53
C LYS A 139 18.06 6.58 11.32
N ASN A 140 18.31 7.87 11.57
CA ASN A 140 18.73 8.83 10.55
C ASN A 140 17.77 8.86 9.33
N ILE A 141 16.45 8.92 9.60
CA ILE A 141 15.44 8.92 8.56
C ILE A 141 15.57 10.15 7.67
N LYS A 142 15.65 9.94 6.36
CA LYS A 142 15.81 11.00 5.35
C LYS A 142 14.83 10.80 4.19
N VAL A 143 14.31 11.91 3.69
CA VAL A 143 13.61 11.97 2.40
C VAL A 143 14.66 12.35 1.35
N SER A 144 15.09 11.40 0.54
CA SER A 144 16.13 11.61 -0.48
C SER A 144 15.58 12.24 -1.76
N ARG A 145 14.33 11.91 -2.08
CA ARG A 145 13.61 12.52 -3.20
C ARG A 145 12.18 12.79 -2.77
N PHE A 146 11.73 14.01 -2.95
CA PHE A 146 10.38 14.41 -2.56
C PHE A 146 9.53 14.74 -3.76
N ARG A 147 8.34 14.11 -3.84
CA ARG A 147 7.27 14.41 -4.79
C ARG A 147 7.73 14.47 -6.26
N TYR A 148 8.52 13.48 -6.67
CA TYR A 148 8.89 13.30 -8.08
C TYR A 148 7.79 12.59 -8.85
N ILE A 149 7.79 12.71 -10.17
CA ILE A 149 6.82 12.06 -11.05
C ILE A 149 7.37 10.71 -11.49
N ASP A 150 6.55 9.67 -11.31
CA ASP A 150 6.72 8.36 -11.93
C ASP A 150 5.67 8.16 -13.03
N SER A 151 6.09 7.53 -14.12
CA SER A 151 5.21 7.08 -15.20
C SER A 151 4.88 5.61 -15.01
N ILE A 152 3.60 5.27 -14.99
CA ILE A 152 3.11 3.90 -14.85
C ILE A 152 2.33 3.55 -16.12
N TYR A 153 2.75 2.49 -16.79
CA TYR A 153 2.07 1.99 -17.99
C TYR A 153 1.05 0.93 -17.58
N THR A 154 -0.19 1.14 -17.98
CA THR A 154 -1.33 0.24 -17.75
C THR A 154 -1.91 -0.21 -19.08
N GLU A 155 -2.78 -1.22 -19.07
CA GLU A 155 -3.52 -1.65 -20.26
C GLU A 155 -4.39 -0.54 -20.86
N GLN A 156 -4.77 0.47 -20.06
CA GLN A 156 -5.61 1.60 -20.48
C GLN A 156 -4.81 2.83 -20.89
N GLY A 157 -3.49 2.82 -20.76
CA GLY A 157 -2.60 3.93 -21.10
C GLY A 157 -1.60 4.27 -20.01
N GLU A 158 -0.89 5.37 -20.22
CA GLU A 158 0.10 5.88 -19.25
C GLU A 158 -0.57 6.79 -18.22
N ILE A 159 -0.26 6.56 -16.96
CA ILE A 159 -0.63 7.44 -15.85
C ILE A 159 0.62 8.01 -15.19
N LEU A 160 0.53 9.27 -14.77
CA LEU A 160 1.57 9.91 -13.95
C LEU A 160 1.16 9.86 -12.48
N GLN A 161 2.11 9.55 -11.63
CA GLN A 161 1.91 9.48 -10.19
C GLN A 161 3.02 10.22 -9.45
N THR A 162 2.70 10.93 -8.35
CA THR A 162 3.74 11.50 -7.50
C THR A 162 4.22 10.48 -6.48
N SER A 163 5.54 10.36 -6.37
CA SER A 163 6.23 9.46 -5.45
C SER A 163 7.26 10.21 -4.61
N SER A 164 7.61 9.66 -3.46
CA SER A 164 8.77 10.10 -2.68
C SER A 164 9.63 8.90 -2.31
N GLU A 165 10.92 9.12 -2.15
CA GLU A 165 11.84 8.10 -1.62
C GLU A 165 12.27 8.51 -0.21
N ILE A 166 12.02 7.62 0.74
CA ILE A 166 12.39 7.78 2.15
C ILE A 166 13.27 6.60 2.52
N TYR A 167 14.33 6.85 3.27
CA TYR A 167 15.14 5.78 3.81
C TYR A 167 15.57 6.05 5.25
N GLY A 168 15.93 4.97 5.96
CA GLY A 168 16.57 5.00 7.26
C GLY A 168 17.72 4.00 7.32
N GLU A 169 18.63 4.19 8.25
CA GLU A 169 19.80 3.33 8.49
C GLU A 169 19.42 2.24 9.49
N LEU A 170 19.60 0.97 9.09
CA LEU A 170 19.41 -0.19 9.94
C LEU A 170 20.67 -0.46 10.79
N GLU A 171 20.48 -1.15 11.91
CA GLU A 171 21.60 -1.68 12.71
C GLU A 171 22.36 -2.77 11.94
N ASP A 172 23.66 -2.95 12.23
CA ASP A 172 24.53 -3.87 11.51
C ASP A 172 24.07 -5.34 11.49
N ASN A 173 23.27 -5.76 12.47
CA ASN A 173 22.75 -7.13 12.59
C ASN A 173 21.31 -7.30 12.11
N TRP A 174 20.81 -6.39 11.29
CA TRP A 174 19.41 -6.38 10.80
C TRP A 174 19.00 -7.67 10.10
N GLN A 175 19.94 -8.38 9.44
CA GLN A 175 19.66 -9.64 8.74
C GLN A 175 19.02 -10.70 9.67
N ASN A 176 19.42 -10.71 10.93
CA ASN A 176 18.87 -11.62 11.95
C ASN A 176 17.55 -11.12 12.55
N LYS A 177 17.13 -9.89 12.21
CA LYS A 177 15.95 -9.21 12.75
C LYS A 177 14.88 -8.93 11.71
N ILE A 178 14.96 -9.47 10.48
CA ILE A 178 14.03 -9.18 9.38
C ILE A 178 12.58 -9.42 9.82
N GLY A 179 12.29 -10.52 10.48
CA GLY A 179 10.93 -10.82 10.97
C GLY A 179 10.42 -9.78 11.96
N SER A 180 11.26 -9.34 12.91
CA SER A 180 10.91 -8.30 13.89
C SER A 180 10.72 -6.93 13.22
N ILE A 181 11.56 -6.60 12.24
CA ILE A 181 11.43 -5.36 11.44
C ILE A 181 10.07 -5.34 10.71
N LEU A 182 9.73 -6.43 10.02
CA LEU A 182 8.45 -6.52 9.32
C LEU A 182 7.27 -6.48 10.29
N ALA A 183 7.34 -7.19 11.41
CA ALA A 183 6.28 -7.19 12.43
C ALA A 183 6.04 -5.80 13.03
N ALA A 184 7.10 -5.01 13.27
CA ALA A 184 6.99 -3.65 13.76
C ALA A 184 6.37 -2.68 12.75
N LEU A 185 6.64 -2.89 11.45
CA LEU A 185 6.11 -2.04 10.38
C LEU A 185 4.65 -2.39 10.01
N LEU A 186 4.19 -3.61 10.31
CA LEU A 186 2.82 -4.04 10.00
C LEU A 186 1.84 -3.73 11.15
N PRO A 187 0.58 -3.39 10.83
CA PRO A 187 0.12 -3.05 9.49
C PRO A 187 0.77 -1.74 9.01
N ALA A 188 1.01 -1.63 7.70
CA ALA A 188 1.60 -0.42 7.12
C ALA A 188 0.75 0.81 7.41
N GLY A 189 1.37 1.91 7.82
CA GLY A 189 0.67 3.16 8.11
C GLY A 189 -0.10 3.69 6.91
N SER A 190 0.43 3.52 5.69
CA SER A 190 -0.26 3.86 4.44
C SER A 190 -1.57 3.10 4.23
N ILE A 191 -1.74 1.94 4.86
CA ILE A 191 -2.93 1.09 4.76
C ILE A 191 -3.85 1.31 5.96
N SER A 192 -3.32 1.37 7.19
CA SER A 192 -4.13 1.53 8.40
C SER A 192 -4.58 2.98 8.60
N GLY A 193 -3.66 3.92 8.58
CA GLY A 193 -3.89 5.34 8.87
C GLY A 193 -2.99 5.89 9.99
N ALA A 194 -3.36 7.05 10.53
CA ALA A 194 -2.54 7.78 11.50
C ALA A 194 -3.40 8.39 12.64
N PRO A 195 -2.94 8.33 13.90
CA PRO A 195 -1.81 7.56 14.45
C PRO A 195 -2.06 6.05 14.39
N LYS A 196 -1.03 5.26 14.06
CA LYS A 196 -1.16 3.82 13.75
C LYS A 196 -1.90 3.02 14.84
N GLU A 197 -1.43 3.05 16.08
CA GLU A 197 -2.00 2.25 17.18
C GLU A 197 -3.48 2.59 17.41
N LYS A 198 -3.80 3.89 17.48
CA LYS A 198 -5.17 4.33 17.70
C LYS A 198 -6.08 3.98 16.54
N THR A 199 -5.59 4.15 15.32
CA THR A 199 -6.35 3.83 14.12
C THR A 199 -6.62 2.34 14.00
N VAL A 200 -5.64 1.48 14.28
CA VAL A 200 -5.84 0.03 14.31
C VAL A 200 -6.89 -0.37 15.34
N SER A 201 -6.87 0.25 16.53
CA SER A 201 -7.87 -0.03 17.57
C SER A 201 -9.29 0.43 17.21
N ILE A 202 -9.45 1.37 16.29
CA ILE A 202 -10.77 1.80 15.76
C ILE A 202 -11.29 0.81 14.70
N ILE A 203 -10.37 0.24 13.91
CA ILE A 203 -10.70 -0.70 12.81
C ILE A 203 -11.10 -2.08 13.35
N GLN A 204 -10.53 -2.52 14.46
CA GLN A 204 -10.85 -3.80 15.14
C GLN A 204 -12.21 -3.75 15.84
#